data_7b1e0ef85b687e8c12ed48ba337c641c
#
_entry.id   7b1e0ef85b687e8c12ed48ba337c641c
#
_cell.length_a   1.000
_cell.length_b   1.000
_cell.length_c   1.000
_cell.angle_alpha   90.00
_cell.angle_beta   90.00
_cell.angle_gamma   90.00
#
_symmetry.space_group_name_H-M   'P 1'
#
loop_
_entity.id
_entity.type
_entity.pdbx_description
1 polymer ?
#
loop_
_entity_poly.entity_id
_entity_poly.type
_entity_poly.pdbx_seq_one_letter_code
_entity_poly.pdbx_strand_id
1 'polypeptide(L)'
;MITVVLTVWKRDNFVEQLEAIKKQTADIDRIVVYQNENHIDLSQYQDGSWDHVQSSTNSKYHGRFTLPLLFESEYTAIFDDDTIPAPKWLEHCVNTSKKLNCICGANGRNRSNKGSVGICDGIANPVPVKADIVGHCWFFKTEWIHYMWKEPTVSFSTGEDIQLCASAQIFGDIFSYVPSQPHDQPEVWGDTNPMLGSDEHASWKLPHHNPDREKLYEHYSKLGWITQ
;
A
#
# COMPACT_ATOMS: atom_id res chain seq x y z
N MET A 1 -16.69 7.80 0.59
CA MET A 1 -15.59 8.83 0.60
C MET A 1 -14.25 8.13 0.68
N ILE A 2 -13.35 8.43 -0.28
CA ILE A 2 -12.00 7.84 -0.36
C ILE A 2 -10.97 8.96 -0.41
N THR A 3 -9.96 8.94 0.47
CA THR A 3 -8.74 9.74 0.33
C THR A 3 -7.64 8.86 -0.26
N VAL A 4 -7.03 9.32 -1.35
CA VAL A 4 -5.89 8.65 -2.00
C VAL A 4 -4.60 9.36 -1.60
N VAL A 5 -3.58 8.60 -1.20
CA VAL A 5 -2.21 9.06 -0.96
C VAL A 5 -1.32 8.50 -2.04
N LEU A 6 -0.74 9.36 -2.86
CA LEU A 6 0.31 9.01 -3.81
C LEU A 6 1.67 9.32 -3.20
N THR A 7 2.56 8.34 -3.21
CA THR A 7 3.94 8.54 -2.77
C THR A 7 4.78 9.03 -3.94
N VAL A 8 5.68 9.97 -3.70
CA VAL A 8 6.67 10.43 -4.70
C VAL A 8 8.05 10.39 -4.09
N TRP A 9 8.94 9.57 -4.67
CA TRP A 9 10.33 9.49 -4.29
C TRP A 9 11.23 8.98 -5.42
N LYS A 10 12.02 9.87 -6.02
CA LYS A 10 13.05 9.60 -7.05
C LYS A 10 12.57 9.01 -8.39
N ARG A 11 11.32 8.61 -8.53
CA ARG A 11 10.76 8.12 -9.79
C ARG A 11 10.01 9.23 -10.50
N ASP A 12 9.94 9.18 -11.82
CA ASP A 12 9.35 10.20 -12.69
C ASP A 12 7.96 9.84 -13.26
N ASN A 13 7.43 8.68 -12.85
CA ASN A 13 6.12 8.18 -13.29
C ASN A 13 4.91 8.82 -12.55
N PHE A 14 5.15 9.87 -11.77
CA PHE A 14 4.09 10.56 -10.99
C PHE A 14 2.90 11.00 -11.84
N VAL A 15 3.14 11.56 -13.03
CA VAL A 15 2.06 12.03 -13.91
C VAL A 15 1.19 10.87 -14.38
N GLU A 16 1.79 9.75 -14.78
CA GLU A 16 1.08 8.55 -15.19
C GLU A 16 0.23 7.99 -14.05
N GLN A 17 0.78 7.93 -12.84
CA GLN A 17 0.07 7.49 -11.65
C GLN A 17 -1.10 8.41 -11.31
N LEU A 18 -0.89 9.73 -11.29
CA LEU A 18 -1.93 10.71 -11.02
C LEU A 18 -3.09 10.60 -12.03
N GLU A 19 -2.79 10.46 -13.30
CA GLU A 19 -3.80 10.29 -14.35
C GLU A 19 -4.56 8.96 -14.20
N ALA A 20 -3.91 7.88 -13.77
CA ALA A 20 -4.59 6.62 -13.47
C ALA A 20 -5.55 6.75 -12.28
N ILE A 21 -5.17 7.54 -11.26
CA ILE A 21 -6.05 7.83 -10.12
C ILE A 21 -7.23 8.72 -10.53
N LYS A 22 -7.02 9.74 -11.34
CA LYS A 22 -8.12 10.59 -11.86
C LYS A 22 -9.12 9.82 -12.73
N LYS A 23 -8.73 8.70 -13.33
CA LYS A 23 -9.60 7.82 -14.14
C LYS A 23 -10.33 6.74 -13.34
N GLN A 24 -10.16 6.68 -12.03
CA GLN A 24 -10.87 5.69 -11.22
C GLN A 24 -12.39 5.90 -11.28
N THR A 25 -13.14 4.79 -11.33
CA THR A 25 -14.61 4.82 -11.32
C THR A 25 -15.19 5.07 -9.93
N ALA A 26 -14.41 4.83 -8.89
CA ALA A 26 -14.79 5.14 -7.51
C ALA A 26 -14.76 6.65 -7.27
N ASP A 27 -15.67 7.12 -6.40
CA ASP A 27 -15.72 8.53 -5.98
C ASP A 27 -14.57 8.82 -5.01
N ILE A 28 -13.61 9.63 -5.48
CA ILE A 28 -12.45 10.07 -4.72
C ILE A 28 -12.70 11.49 -4.24
N ASP A 29 -12.75 11.67 -2.91
CA ASP A 29 -12.94 13.01 -2.32
C ASP A 29 -11.67 13.83 -2.34
N ARG A 30 -10.52 13.18 -2.18
CA ARG A 30 -9.25 13.87 -2.00
C ARG A 30 -8.08 13.05 -2.53
N ILE A 31 -7.16 13.72 -3.20
CA ILE A 31 -5.85 13.17 -3.59
C ILE A 31 -4.78 13.95 -2.82
N VAL A 32 -3.94 13.26 -2.08
CA VAL A 32 -2.79 13.82 -1.36
C VAL A 32 -1.52 13.25 -1.96
N VAL A 33 -0.66 14.09 -2.44
CA VAL A 33 0.66 13.72 -2.95
C VAL A 33 1.68 13.90 -1.83
N TYR A 34 2.21 12.79 -1.34
CA TYR A 34 3.25 12.76 -0.33
C TYR A 34 4.62 12.68 -0.99
N GLN A 35 5.32 13.81 -1.02
CA GLN A 35 6.69 13.89 -1.51
C GLN A 35 7.68 13.61 -0.37
N ASN A 36 8.38 12.50 -0.46
CA ASN A 36 9.37 12.08 0.52
C ASN A 36 10.75 12.64 0.14
N GLU A 37 11.16 13.75 0.73
CA GLU A 37 12.29 14.63 0.39
C GLU A 37 12.01 15.53 -0.85
N ASN A 38 12.87 16.48 -1.07
CA ASN A 38 12.79 17.45 -2.17
C ASN A 38 13.79 17.08 -3.30
N HIS A 39 13.43 16.17 -4.18
CA HIS A 39 14.26 15.70 -5.29
C HIS A 39 13.65 15.94 -6.68
N ILE A 40 12.39 16.38 -6.72
CA ILE A 40 11.66 16.73 -7.94
C ILE A 40 10.78 17.96 -7.67
N ASP A 41 10.70 18.86 -8.62
CA ASP A 41 9.77 20.00 -8.56
C ASP A 41 8.39 19.57 -9.06
N LEU A 42 7.46 19.41 -8.12
CA LEU A 42 6.07 19.06 -8.42
C LEU A 42 5.19 20.26 -8.75
N SER A 43 5.67 21.50 -8.57
CA SER A 43 4.87 22.72 -8.82
C SER A 43 4.38 22.83 -10.25
N GLN A 44 5.16 22.34 -11.22
CA GLN A 44 4.82 22.32 -12.62
C GLN A 44 3.61 21.43 -12.98
N TYR A 45 3.24 20.50 -12.10
CA TYR A 45 2.11 19.59 -12.30
C TYR A 45 0.89 19.97 -11.46
N GLN A 46 0.99 21.06 -10.66
CA GLN A 46 -0.09 21.50 -9.79
C GLN A 46 -1.22 22.14 -10.59
N ASP A 47 -2.39 21.51 -10.55
CA ASP A 47 -3.60 21.95 -11.24
C ASP A 47 -4.78 22.21 -10.27
N GLY A 48 -4.53 22.13 -8.95
CA GLY A 48 -5.53 22.31 -7.92
C GLY A 48 -6.37 21.05 -7.62
N SER A 49 -6.11 19.93 -8.31
CA SER A 49 -6.86 18.67 -8.10
C SER A 49 -6.27 17.79 -6.99
N TRP A 50 -5.17 18.17 -6.38
CA TRP A 50 -4.50 17.41 -5.33
C TRP A 50 -3.78 18.32 -4.33
N ASP A 51 -3.64 17.83 -3.11
CA ASP A 51 -2.89 18.51 -2.05
C ASP A 51 -1.44 18.01 -2.02
N HIS A 52 -0.50 18.93 -1.74
CA HIS A 52 0.93 18.60 -1.63
C HIS A 52 1.36 18.58 -0.17
N VAL A 53 1.93 17.45 0.25
CA VAL A 53 2.60 17.29 1.55
C VAL A 53 4.03 16.86 1.30
N GLN A 54 4.99 17.66 1.74
CA GLN A 54 6.40 17.39 1.55
C GLN A 54 7.12 17.16 2.88
N SER A 55 7.88 16.07 2.97
CA SER A 55 8.84 15.85 4.06
C SER A 55 10.19 16.48 3.71
N SER A 56 10.80 17.18 4.65
CA SER A 56 12.16 17.75 4.47
C SER A 56 13.27 16.70 4.57
N THR A 57 12.96 15.51 5.08
CA THR A 57 13.89 14.40 5.27
C THR A 57 13.26 13.10 4.79
N ASN A 58 14.09 12.12 4.45
CA ASN A 58 13.60 10.80 4.04
C ASN A 58 13.01 10.03 5.24
N SER A 59 11.68 9.98 5.31
CA SER A 59 10.93 9.21 6.31
C SER A 59 10.80 7.73 5.92
N LYS A 60 11.52 7.29 4.90
CA LYS A 60 11.45 5.94 4.34
C LYS A 60 9.99 5.59 3.96
N TYR A 61 9.56 4.40 4.31
CA TYR A 61 8.26 3.85 3.90
C TYR A 61 7.11 4.23 4.85
N HIS A 62 7.41 4.66 6.08
CA HIS A 62 6.40 4.90 7.12
C HIS A 62 5.71 6.26 7.03
N GLY A 63 6.37 7.28 6.46
CA GLY A 63 5.86 8.65 6.45
C GLY A 63 4.46 8.77 5.85
N ARG A 64 4.20 8.12 4.72
CA ARG A 64 2.89 8.11 4.05
C ARG A 64 1.75 7.53 4.90
N PHE A 65 2.07 6.59 5.81
CA PHE A 65 1.10 5.98 6.72
C PHE A 65 0.75 6.85 7.94
N THR A 66 1.40 7.99 8.12
CA THR A 66 1.02 8.96 9.17
C THR A 66 -0.10 9.88 8.71
N LEU A 67 -0.24 10.12 7.41
CA LEU A 67 -1.24 11.02 6.85
C LEU A 67 -2.68 10.60 7.15
N PRO A 68 -3.06 9.31 7.06
CA PRO A 68 -4.42 8.88 7.37
C PRO A 68 -4.88 9.19 8.79
N LEU A 69 -3.97 9.43 9.75
CA LEU A 69 -4.32 9.90 11.10
C LEU A 69 -4.99 11.29 11.11
N LEU A 70 -4.86 12.02 10.01
CA LEU A 70 -5.40 13.38 9.84
C LEU A 70 -6.63 13.42 8.92
N PHE A 71 -7.12 12.26 8.45
CA PHE A 71 -8.22 12.19 7.49
C PHE A 71 -9.52 11.77 8.16
N GLU A 72 -10.63 12.38 7.69
CA GLU A 72 -12.00 12.03 8.11
C GLU A 72 -12.73 11.17 7.06
N SER A 73 -12.04 10.72 5.99
CA SER A 73 -12.63 9.86 4.96
C SER A 73 -12.96 8.46 5.49
N GLU A 74 -13.92 7.79 4.88
CA GLU A 74 -14.30 6.42 5.23
C GLU A 74 -13.18 5.42 4.89
N TYR A 75 -12.55 5.61 3.71
CA TYR A 75 -11.46 4.77 3.23
C TYR A 75 -10.23 5.59 2.89
N THR A 76 -9.08 4.97 3.06
CA THR A 76 -7.79 5.46 2.58
C THR A 76 -7.20 4.45 1.61
N ALA A 77 -6.65 4.95 0.49
CA ALA A 77 -5.81 4.17 -0.43
C ALA A 77 -4.42 4.81 -0.48
N ILE A 78 -3.38 4.05 -0.16
CA ILE A 78 -1.97 4.49 -0.25
C ILE A 78 -1.32 3.71 -1.39
N PHE A 79 -0.63 4.39 -2.29
CA PHE A 79 0.06 3.79 -3.42
C PHE A 79 1.57 3.98 -3.30
N ASP A 80 2.32 2.93 -3.64
CA ASP A 80 3.76 3.04 -3.91
C ASP A 80 3.99 3.91 -5.16
N ASP A 81 5.17 4.51 -5.26
CA ASP A 81 5.55 5.40 -6.35
C ASP A 81 5.82 4.69 -7.69
N ASP A 82 5.63 3.36 -7.73
CA ASP A 82 5.77 2.49 -8.90
C ASP A 82 4.49 1.71 -9.25
N THR A 83 3.36 2.06 -8.68
CA THR A 83 2.10 1.32 -8.84
C THR A 83 1.10 2.11 -9.68
N ILE A 84 0.66 1.54 -10.80
CA ILE A 84 -0.31 2.15 -11.72
C ILE A 84 -1.61 1.32 -11.71
N PRO A 85 -2.66 1.75 -10.98
CA PRO A 85 -3.89 0.96 -10.90
C PRO A 85 -4.73 1.07 -12.17
N ALA A 86 -5.45 0.01 -12.49
CA ALA A 86 -6.49 0.01 -13.52
C ALA A 86 -7.72 0.81 -13.06
N PRO A 87 -8.58 1.29 -14.00
CA PRO A 87 -9.61 2.30 -13.70
C PRO A 87 -10.70 1.86 -12.72
N LYS A 88 -10.94 0.57 -12.51
CA LYS A 88 -11.94 0.05 -11.56
C LYS A 88 -11.33 -0.50 -10.27
N TRP A 89 -10.04 -0.31 -10.04
CA TRP A 89 -9.36 -0.89 -8.88
C TRP A 89 -9.93 -0.43 -7.54
N LEU A 90 -10.12 0.88 -7.34
CA LEU A 90 -10.63 1.39 -6.06
C LEU A 90 -12.08 0.97 -5.80
N GLU A 91 -12.94 0.97 -6.82
CA GLU A 91 -14.30 0.44 -6.72
C GLU A 91 -14.28 -1.04 -6.31
N HIS A 92 -13.37 -1.81 -6.91
CA HIS A 92 -13.20 -3.22 -6.59
C HIS A 92 -12.69 -3.45 -5.16
N CYS A 93 -11.77 -2.61 -4.67
CA CYS A 93 -11.33 -2.60 -3.28
C CYS A 93 -12.47 -2.28 -2.30
N VAL A 94 -13.32 -1.28 -2.60
CA VAL A 94 -14.51 -0.95 -1.80
C VAL A 94 -15.42 -2.16 -1.67
N ASN A 95 -15.74 -2.82 -2.78
CA ASN A 95 -16.64 -3.99 -2.82
C ASN A 95 -16.03 -5.17 -2.04
N THR A 96 -14.73 -5.42 -2.20
CA THR A 96 -14.01 -6.50 -1.49
C THR A 96 -13.96 -6.20 0.01
N SER A 97 -13.58 -4.99 0.40
CA SER A 97 -13.49 -4.59 1.81
C SER A 97 -14.84 -4.61 2.51
N LYS A 98 -15.93 -4.19 1.85
CA LYS A 98 -17.28 -4.31 2.40
C LYS A 98 -17.70 -5.75 2.63
N LYS A 99 -17.35 -6.65 1.72
CA LYS A 99 -17.72 -8.07 1.79
C LYS A 99 -16.91 -8.85 2.83
N LEU A 100 -15.60 -8.58 2.93
CA LEU A 100 -14.66 -9.38 3.72
C LEU A 100 -14.18 -8.67 5.01
N ASN A 101 -14.52 -7.39 5.18
CA ASN A 101 -14.01 -6.54 6.28
C ASN A 101 -12.49 -6.61 6.39
N CYS A 102 -11.78 -6.27 5.30
CA CYS A 102 -10.35 -6.53 5.15
C CYS A 102 -9.57 -5.33 4.62
N ILE A 103 -8.25 -5.36 4.82
CA ILE A 103 -7.29 -4.52 4.09
C ILE A 103 -7.11 -5.16 2.70
N CYS A 104 -7.18 -4.35 1.63
CA CYS A 104 -6.89 -4.79 0.27
C CYS A 104 -5.51 -4.29 -0.18
N GLY A 105 -4.83 -5.08 -1.00
CA GLY A 105 -3.59 -4.66 -1.68
C GLY A 105 -3.48 -5.20 -3.09
N ALA A 106 -2.61 -4.59 -3.91
CA ALA A 106 -2.44 -4.95 -5.31
C ALA A 106 -1.68 -6.27 -5.49
N ASN A 107 -0.77 -6.58 -4.57
CA ASN A 107 -0.12 -7.87 -4.46
C ASN A 107 -0.18 -8.42 -3.03
N GLY A 108 0.18 -9.69 -2.85
CA GLY A 108 0.18 -10.33 -1.55
C GLY A 108 1.35 -11.29 -1.37
N ARG A 109 1.78 -11.45 -0.12
CA ARG A 109 2.85 -12.37 0.26
C ARG A 109 2.50 -13.10 1.54
N ASN A 110 2.88 -14.36 1.63
CA ASN A 110 2.80 -15.16 2.85
C ASN A 110 4.19 -15.42 3.42
N ARG A 111 4.27 -15.49 4.74
CA ARG A 111 5.50 -15.88 5.41
C ARG A 111 5.86 -17.33 5.05
N SER A 112 7.14 -17.61 4.90
CA SER A 112 7.66 -18.95 4.71
C SER A 112 8.91 -19.17 5.56
N ASN A 113 9.34 -20.41 5.71
CA ASN A 113 10.59 -20.76 6.41
C ASN A 113 11.87 -20.15 5.79
N LYS A 114 11.75 -19.54 4.60
CA LYS A 114 12.84 -18.88 3.88
C LYS A 114 12.60 -17.39 3.63
N GLY A 115 11.77 -16.73 4.48
CA GLY A 115 11.37 -15.34 4.30
C GLY A 115 9.90 -15.22 3.91
N SER A 116 9.57 -14.65 2.76
CA SER A 116 8.18 -14.54 2.28
C SER A 116 8.05 -15.04 0.83
N VAL A 117 6.89 -15.58 0.51
CA VAL A 117 6.53 -16.06 -0.83
C VAL A 117 5.42 -15.20 -1.40
N GLY A 118 5.58 -14.71 -2.65
CA GLY A 118 4.54 -14.02 -3.40
C GLY A 118 3.39 -14.98 -3.74
N ILE A 119 2.17 -14.52 -3.55
CA ILE A 119 0.95 -15.32 -3.82
C ILE A 119 0.10 -14.72 -4.95
N CYS A 120 0.23 -13.43 -5.21
CA CYS A 120 -0.45 -12.72 -6.30
C CYS A 120 0.45 -11.61 -6.86
N ASP A 121 1.74 -11.86 -6.98
CA ASP A 121 2.75 -10.89 -7.37
C ASP A 121 2.77 -10.79 -8.92
N GLY A 122 1.90 -9.93 -9.46
CA GLY A 122 1.68 -9.81 -10.90
C GLY A 122 1.05 -11.06 -11.56
N ILE A 123 0.46 -11.95 -10.75
CA ILE A 123 -0.19 -13.17 -11.21
C ILE A 123 -1.70 -13.03 -11.01
N ALA A 124 -2.48 -13.32 -12.05
CA ALA A 124 -3.93 -13.28 -11.98
C ALA A 124 -4.49 -14.24 -10.93
N ASN A 125 -5.45 -13.73 -10.16
CA ASN A 125 -6.22 -14.51 -9.21
C ASN A 125 -7.74 -14.33 -9.48
N PRO A 126 -8.49 -15.40 -9.78
CA PRO A 126 -9.90 -15.28 -10.13
C PRO A 126 -10.83 -15.01 -8.94
N VAL A 127 -10.33 -15.17 -7.73
CA VAL A 127 -11.05 -14.92 -6.47
C VAL A 127 -10.16 -14.13 -5.51
N PRO A 128 -10.73 -13.40 -4.54
CA PRO A 128 -9.90 -12.75 -3.50
C PRO A 128 -9.05 -13.78 -2.74
N VAL A 129 -7.77 -13.47 -2.56
CA VAL A 129 -6.81 -14.35 -1.88
C VAL A 129 -6.36 -13.72 -0.57
N LYS A 130 -6.49 -14.46 0.53
CA LYS A 130 -5.98 -14.03 1.84
C LYS A 130 -4.47 -14.03 1.82
N ALA A 131 -3.86 -12.98 2.36
CA ALA A 131 -2.41 -12.81 2.44
C ALA A 131 -2.00 -12.42 3.86
N ASP A 132 -0.78 -12.79 4.27
CA ASP A 132 -0.21 -12.30 5.52
C ASP A 132 0.07 -10.81 5.45
N ILE A 133 0.62 -10.38 4.32
CA ILE A 133 0.88 -8.97 4.00
C ILE A 133 0.44 -8.65 2.58
N VAL A 134 0.01 -7.42 2.36
CA VAL A 134 -0.28 -6.87 1.03
C VAL A 134 0.61 -5.66 0.76
N GLY A 135 0.80 -5.35 -0.52
CA GLY A 135 1.71 -4.28 -0.96
C GLY A 135 1.29 -3.62 -2.26
N HIS A 136 2.14 -2.73 -2.74
CA HIS A 136 1.99 -1.83 -3.90
C HIS A 136 0.85 -0.82 -3.75
N CYS A 137 -0.29 -1.23 -3.22
CA CYS A 137 -1.40 -0.40 -2.77
C CYS A 137 -1.91 -0.96 -1.45
N TRP A 138 -2.31 -0.08 -0.53
CA TRP A 138 -3.01 -0.44 0.72
C TRP A 138 -4.32 0.32 0.76
N PHE A 139 -5.43 -0.40 0.60
CA PHE A 139 -6.77 0.14 0.71
C PHE A 139 -7.43 -0.40 1.98
N PHE A 140 -7.88 0.51 2.86
CA PHE A 140 -8.44 0.12 4.17
C PHE A 140 -9.40 1.20 4.70
N LYS A 141 -10.25 0.85 5.69
CA LYS A 141 -11.00 1.87 6.43
C LYS A 141 -10.04 2.77 7.17
N THR A 142 -10.18 4.07 6.99
CA THR A 142 -9.24 5.07 7.53
C THR A 142 -9.01 4.92 9.03
N GLU A 143 -10.04 4.58 9.80
CA GLU A 143 -9.94 4.33 11.24
C GLU A 143 -8.97 3.20 11.62
N TRP A 144 -8.70 2.26 10.72
CA TRP A 144 -7.81 1.13 11.02
C TRP A 144 -6.34 1.50 11.08
N ILE A 145 -5.96 2.67 10.59
CA ILE A 145 -4.57 3.14 10.68
C ILE A 145 -4.10 3.24 12.14
N HIS A 146 -5.01 3.44 13.09
CA HIS A 146 -4.68 3.47 14.51
C HIS A 146 -4.08 2.16 15.03
N TYR A 147 -4.40 1.04 14.40
CA TYR A 147 -3.79 -0.25 14.78
C TYR A 147 -2.31 -0.28 14.48
N MET A 148 -1.88 0.27 13.34
CA MET A 148 -0.47 0.30 12.93
C MET A 148 0.44 0.99 13.97
N TRP A 149 -0.11 1.98 14.68
CA TRP A 149 0.64 2.83 15.59
C TRP A 149 0.45 2.49 17.08
N LYS A 150 -0.14 1.33 17.40
CA LYS A 150 -0.29 0.86 18.80
C LYS A 150 1.02 0.39 19.39
N GLU A 151 1.89 -0.22 18.60
CA GLU A 151 3.22 -0.67 19.01
C GLU A 151 4.31 0.28 18.46
N PRO A 152 5.44 0.41 19.16
CA PRO A 152 6.59 1.12 18.62
C PRO A 152 7.08 0.48 17.32
N THR A 153 7.49 1.30 16.36
CA THR A 153 8.04 0.83 15.10
C THR A 153 9.34 0.04 15.33
N VAL A 154 9.38 -1.20 14.91
CA VAL A 154 10.52 -2.11 15.07
C VAL A 154 11.68 -1.75 14.15
N SER A 155 11.38 -1.32 12.94
CA SER A 155 12.35 -0.85 11.95
C SER A 155 11.75 0.27 11.11
N PHE A 156 12.51 1.35 10.91
CA PHE A 156 12.13 2.42 9.97
C PHE A 156 12.71 2.21 8.57
N SER A 157 13.56 1.19 8.39
CA SER A 157 14.23 0.94 7.10
C SER A 157 13.39 0.16 6.11
N THR A 158 12.40 -0.62 6.59
CA THR A 158 11.47 -1.46 5.81
C THR A 158 10.39 -2.05 6.72
N GLY A 159 9.36 -2.68 6.13
CA GLY A 159 8.40 -3.52 6.84
C GLY A 159 7.17 -2.79 7.37
N GLU A 160 6.87 -1.62 6.83
CA GLU A 160 5.63 -0.88 7.10
C GLU A 160 4.38 -1.69 6.71
N ASP A 161 4.49 -2.48 5.64
CA ASP A 161 3.48 -3.43 5.18
C ASP A 161 3.21 -4.53 6.22
N ILE A 162 4.27 -5.10 6.81
CA ILE A 162 4.16 -6.07 7.90
C ILE A 162 3.52 -5.39 9.12
N GLN A 163 4.00 -4.20 9.50
CA GLN A 163 3.49 -3.47 10.65
C GLN A 163 1.99 -3.20 10.52
N LEU A 164 1.53 -2.70 9.36
CA LEU A 164 0.12 -2.44 9.13
C LEU A 164 -0.73 -3.72 9.21
N CYS A 165 -0.36 -4.75 8.42
CA CYS A 165 -1.16 -5.96 8.29
C CYS A 165 -1.19 -6.79 9.60
N ALA A 166 -0.04 -6.95 10.26
CA ALA A 166 0.05 -7.68 11.52
C ALA A 166 -0.70 -6.96 12.64
N SER A 167 -0.51 -5.65 12.78
CA SER A 167 -1.21 -4.87 13.82
C SER A 167 -2.72 -4.85 13.61
N ALA A 168 -3.18 -4.74 12.38
CA ALA A 168 -4.61 -4.80 12.06
C ALA A 168 -5.22 -6.16 12.44
N GLN A 169 -4.51 -7.27 12.18
CA GLN A 169 -4.97 -8.59 12.60
C GLN A 169 -4.97 -8.73 14.13
N ILE A 170 -3.88 -8.39 14.81
CA ILE A 170 -3.74 -8.57 16.26
C ILE A 170 -4.75 -7.72 17.04
N PHE A 171 -4.89 -6.45 16.68
CA PHE A 171 -5.66 -5.48 17.47
C PHE A 171 -7.09 -5.25 16.97
N GLY A 172 -7.41 -5.67 15.75
CA GLY A 172 -8.71 -5.43 15.12
C GLY A 172 -9.38 -6.66 14.53
N ASP A 173 -8.73 -7.82 14.54
CA ASP A 173 -9.19 -9.04 13.83
C ASP A 173 -9.45 -8.77 12.34
N ILE A 174 -8.62 -7.91 11.73
CA ILE A 174 -8.73 -7.48 10.34
C ILE A 174 -7.63 -8.14 9.53
N PHE A 175 -8.03 -8.93 8.55
CA PHE A 175 -7.11 -9.66 7.68
C PHE A 175 -6.85 -8.91 6.37
N SER A 176 -5.75 -9.28 5.71
CA SER A 176 -5.35 -8.70 4.44
C SER A 176 -5.71 -9.64 3.29
N TYR A 177 -6.16 -9.05 2.18
CA TYR A 177 -6.53 -9.77 0.96
C TYR A 177 -6.02 -9.06 -0.29
N VAL A 178 -5.67 -9.84 -1.28
CA VAL A 178 -5.58 -9.36 -2.66
C VAL A 178 -6.96 -9.57 -3.29
N PRO A 179 -7.68 -8.51 -3.71
CA PRO A 179 -8.92 -8.63 -4.47
C PRO A 179 -8.73 -9.50 -5.72
N SER A 180 -9.82 -10.01 -6.29
CA SER A 180 -9.70 -10.79 -7.53
C SER A 180 -9.14 -9.93 -8.66
N GLN A 181 -8.17 -10.48 -9.40
CA GLN A 181 -7.52 -9.86 -10.56
C GLN A 181 -7.49 -10.87 -11.72
N PRO A 182 -8.66 -11.21 -12.30
CA PRO A 182 -8.73 -12.21 -13.37
C PRO A 182 -8.16 -11.68 -14.69
N HIS A 183 -7.62 -12.56 -15.52
CA HIS A 183 -7.02 -12.19 -16.82
C HIS A 183 -8.00 -11.53 -17.78
N ASP A 184 -9.27 -11.90 -17.73
CA ASP A 184 -10.34 -11.39 -18.59
C ASP A 184 -10.96 -10.07 -18.11
N GLN A 185 -10.51 -9.54 -16.96
CA GLN A 185 -10.96 -8.25 -16.40
C GLN A 185 -9.76 -7.38 -15.98
N PRO A 186 -8.91 -6.94 -16.92
CA PRO A 186 -7.72 -6.15 -16.59
C PRO A 186 -8.06 -4.78 -15.96
N GLU A 187 -9.27 -4.27 -16.14
CA GLU A 187 -9.74 -3.00 -15.58
C GLU A 187 -9.89 -3.00 -14.05
N VAL A 188 -9.84 -4.16 -13.39
CA VAL A 188 -9.89 -4.26 -11.91
C VAL A 188 -8.53 -4.53 -11.27
N TRP A 189 -7.43 -4.56 -12.03
CA TRP A 189 -6.10 -4.84 -11.50
C TRP A 189 -5.53 -3.69 -10.68
N GLY A 190 -4.85 -4.03 -9.59
CA GLY A 190 -4.25 -3.05 -8.69
C GLY A 190 -2.94 -2.47 -9.19
N ASP A 191 -2.26 -3.20 -10.07
CA ASP A 191 -1.05 -2.75 -10.73
C ASP A 191 -1.01 -3.27 -12.17
N THR A 192 -0.99 -2.36 -13.13
CA THR A 192 -0.98 -2.67 -14.57
C THR A 192 0.44 -2.77 -15.13
N ASN A 193 1.46 -2.37 -14.36
CA ASN A 193 2.86 -2.40 -14.79
C ASN A 193 3.82 -2.80 -13.63
N PRO A 194 3.77 -4.04 -13.14
CA PRO A 194 4.55 -4.47 -11.98
C PRO A 194 6.08 -4.44 -12.20
N MET A 195 6.54 -4.20 -13.42
CA MET A 195 7.96 -4.06 -13.73
C MET A 195 8.55 -2.70 -13.34
N LEU A 196 7.72 -1.67 -13.12
CA LEU A 196 8.17 -0.34 -12.68
C LEU A 196 8.96 -0.41 -11.37
N GLY A 197 8.55 -1.28 -10.42
CA GLY A 197 9.21 -1.49 -9.14
C GLY A 197 10.50 -2.33 -9.19
N SER A 198 11.02 -2.66 -10.37
CA SER A 198 12.23 -3.50 -10.53
C SER A 198 13.51 -2.70 -10.78
N ASP A 199 13.50 -1.39 -10.56
CA ASP A 199 14.62 -0.48 -10.76
C ASP A 199 15.70 -0.56 -9.66
N GLU A 200 16.66 0.37 -9.65
CA GLU A 200 17.73 0.47 -8.65
C GLU A 200 17.24 0.96 -7.28
N HIS A 201 16.05 1.56 -7.21
CA HIS A 201 15.44 2.06 -5.98
C HIS A 201 14.60 1.00 -5.26
N ALA A 202 14.44 -0.18 -5.84
CA ALA A 202 13.66 -1.28 -5.28
C ALA A 202 14.16 -1.70 -3.89
N SER A 203 13.30 -1.62 -2.89
CA SER A 203 13.65 -1.88 -1.47
C SER A 203 14.16 -3.31 -1.24
N TRP A 204 13.62 -4.29 -1.97
CA TRP A 204 14.00 -5.69 -1.83
C TRP A 204 15.44 -6.00 -2.24
N LYS A 205 16.11 -5.10 -2.99
CA LYS A 205 17.53 -5.20 -3.37
C LYS A 205 18.47 -4.75 -2.25
N LEU A 206 17.97 -4.11 -1.21
CA LEU A 206 18.79 -3.59 -0.12
C LEU A 206 19.29 -4.73 0.79
N PRO A 207 20.59 -4.75 1.18
CA PRO A 207 21.16 -5.84 1.96
C PRO A 207 20.48 -6.11 3.30
N HIS A 208 19.92 -5.06 3.92
CA HIS A 208 19.24 -5.15 5.22
C HIS A 208 17.73 -5.50 5.10
N HIS A 209 17.17 -5.56 3.88
CA HIS A 209 15.74 -5.76 3.68
C HIS A 209 15.22 -7.03 4.37
N ASN A 210 15.78 -8.18 4.03
CA ASN A 210 15.32 -9.45 4.61
C ASN A 210 15.63 -9.58 6.11
N PRO A 211 16.84 -9.23 6.62
CA PRO A 211 17.12 -9.25 8.04
C PRO A 211 16.19 -8.38 8.89
N ASP A 212 15.84 -7.18 8.42
CA ASP A 212 14.94 -6.29 9.15
C ASP A 212 13.50 -6.80 9.12
N ARG A 213 13.04 -7.32 7.99
CA ARG A 213 11.71 -7.94 7.89
C ARG A 213 11.57 -9.17 8.80
N GLU A 214 12.62 -9.99 8.96
CA GLU A 214 12.57 -11.13 9.89
C GLU A 214 12.40 -10.68 11.34
N LYS A 215 13.04 -9.58 11.76
CA LYS A 215 12.83 -8.99 13.11
C LYS A 215 11.36 -8.58 13.33
N LEU A 216 10.70 -8.03 12.28
CA LEU A 216 9.27 -7.69 12.36
C LEU A 216 8.41 -8.96 12.47
N TYR A 217 8.68 -9.98 11.67
CA TYR A 217 7.98 -11.26 11.76
C TYR A 217 8.08 -11.87 13.16
N GLU A 218 9.28 -11.89 13.74
CA GLU A 218 9.50 -12.39 15.11
C GLU A 218 8.75 -11.56 16.16
N HIS A 219 8.80 -10.22 16.02
CA HIS A 219 8.13 -9.31 16.95
C HIS A 219 6.62 -9.53 16.95
N TYR A 220 5.98 -9.46 15.77
CA TYR A 220 4.54 -9.61 15.67
C TYR A 220 4.05 -11.03 15.95
N SER A 221 4.84 -12.06 15.65
CA SER A 221 4.52 -13.45 16.08
C SER A 221 4.46 -13.58 17.60
N LYS A 222 5.35 -12.93 18.35
CA LYS A 222 5.31 -12.90 19.83
C LYS A 222 4.08 -12.15 20.36
N LEU A 223 3.54 -11.20 19.60
CA LEU A 223 2.30 -10.48 19.93
C LEU A 223 1.03 -11.23 19.52
N GLY A 224 1.15 -12.40 18.88
CA GLY A 224 0.03 -13.23 18.48
C GLY A 224 -0.38 -13.13 17.02
N TRP A 225 0.45 -12.55 16.15
CA TRP A 225 0.19 -12.57 14.70
C TRP A 225 0.20 -13.99 14.15
N ILE A 226 -0.87 -14.38 13.49
CA ILE A 226 -1.05 -15.71 12.88
C ILE A 226 -0.84 -15.58 11.37
N THR A 227 0.24 -16.17 10.89
CA THR A 227 0.55 -16.28 9.44
C THR A 227 0.01 -17.56 8.84
N GLN A 228 -0.16 -17.61 7.51
CA GLN A 228 -0.67 -18.75 6.75
C GLN A 228 0.40 -19.81 6.45
#